data_63e413afe1e83fcd399356b73eb49073
#
_entry.id   63e413afe1e83fcd399356b73eb49073
#
_cell.length_a   1.000
_cell.length_b   1.000
_cell.length_c   1.000
_cell.angle_alpha   90.00
_cell.angle_beta   90.00
_cell.angle_gamma   90.00
#
_symmetry.space_group_name_H-M   'P 1'
#
loop_
_entity.id
_entity.type
_entity.pdbx_description
1 polymer ?
#
loop_
_entity_poly.entity_id
_entity_poly.type
_entity_poly.pdbx_seq_one_letter_code
_entity_poly.pdbx_strand_id
1 'polypeptide(L)'
;MRAARALHSGLTRHILACGGRAWNGVRESDALCAFLAGQGVPGSALERESSSHSTRQNAHYAAKLLLPRGQRRIWLVTCDWHMPRALRCFEGAGFQPEPLPARCPPIPLGKDLLRSAREQACLAFDALLTRGFSKV
;
A
#
# COMPACT_ATOMS: atom_id res chain seq x y z
N MET A 1 -3.83 1.48 11.90
CA MET A 1 -2.96 1.13 10.77
C MET A 1 -2.00 2.26 10.46
N ARG A 2 -0.76 1.98 9.96
CA ARG A 2 0.28 3.01 9.71
C ARG A 2 -0.15 4.06 8.69
N ALA A 3 -0.75 3.64 7.56
CA ALA A 3 -1.18 4.56 6.50
C ALA A 3 -2.23 5.56 6.97
N ALA A 4 -3.27 5.11 7.68
CA ALA A 4 -4.29 6.00 8.24
C ALA A 4 -3.68 7.00 9.23
N ARG A 5 -2.79 6.53 10.12
CA ARG A 5 -2.08 7.41 11.08
C ARG A 5 -1.23 8.46 10.38
N ALA A 6 -0.53 8.09 9.30
CA ALA A 6 0.28 9.03 8.53
C ALA A 6 -0.58 10.13 7.89
N LEU A 7 -1.78 9.80 7.42
CA LEU A 7 -2.72 10.78 6.90
C LEU A 7 -3.26 11.68 8.01
N HIS A 8 -3.73 11.09 9.11
CA HIS A 8 -4.30 11.85 10.25
C HIS A 8 -3.26 12.77 10.91
N SER A 9 -1.97 12.39 10.91
CA SER A 9 -0.89 13.23 11.43
C SER A 9 -0.40 14.31 10.45
N GLY A 10 -0.96 14.36 9.23
CA GLY A 10 -0.54 15.30 8.20
C GLY A 10 0.77 14.94 7.49
N LEU A 11 1.34 13.76 7.74
CA LEU A 11 2.55 13.28 7.07
C LEU A 11 2.31 13.07 5.56
N THR A 12 1.10 12.73 5.18
CA THR A 12 0.64 12.64 3.80
C THR A 12 -0.77 13.20 3.65
N ARG A 13 -1.17 13.52 2.42
CA ARG A 13 -2.53 13.94 2.08
C ARG A 13 -3.25 12.94 1.19
N HIS A 14 -2.52 11.95 0.68
CA HIS A 14 -3.05 11.01 -0.30
C HIS A 14 -2.47 9.62 -0.12
N ILE A 15 -3.29 8.59 -0.32
CA ILE A 15 -2.92 7.18 -0.20
C ILE A 15 -3.28 6.48 -1.50
N LEU A 16 -2.30 5.87 -2.16
CA LEU A 16 -2.52 4.94 -3.26
C LEU A 16 -2.49 3.50 -2.72
N ALA A 17 -3.61 2.81 -2.83
CA ALA A 17 -3.74 1.41 -2.48
C ALA A 17 -3.49 0.55 -3.72
N CYS A 18 -2.47 -0.30 -3.68
CA CYS A 18 -2.09 -1.17 -4.80
C CYS A 18 -2.54 -2.61 -4.55
N GLY A 19 -3.01 -3.28 -5.60
CA GLY A 19 -3.31 -4.70 -5.60
C GLY A 19 -4.56 -5.06 -6.41
N GLY A 20 -4.36 -5.79 -7.49
CA GLY A 20 -5.42 -6.22 -8.40
C GLY A 20 -5.90 -7.66 -8.18
N ARG A 21 -5.19 -8.46 -7.37
CA ARG A 21 -5.63 -9.82 -7.04
C ARG A 21 -6.99 -9.77 -6.37
N ALA A 22 -7.89 -10.64 -6.82
CA ALA A 22 -9.19 -10.78 -6.23
C ALA A 22 -9.29 -12.08 -5.40
N TRP A 23 -9.88 -11.96 -4.22
CA TRP A 23 -10.20 -13.05 -3.32
C TRP A 23 -11.69 -13.02 -3.06
N ASN A 24 -12.42 -14.07 -3.44
CA ASN A 24 -13.89 -14.12 -3.39
C ASN A 24 -14.57 -12.87 -4.02
N GLY A 25 -14.06 -12.43 -5.17
CA GLY A 25 -14.62 -11.29 -5.92
C GLY A 25 -14.22 -9.89 -5.40
N VAL A 26 -13.45 -9.80 -4.32
CA VAL A 26 -12.96 -8.51 -3.78
C VAL A 26 -11.49 -8.34 -4.11
N ARG A 27 -11.14 -7.24 -4.78
CA ARG A 27 -9.74 -6.90 -5.06
C ARG A 27 -9.03 -6.40 -3.82
N GLU A 28 -7.73 -6.66 -3.75
CA GLU A 28 -6.88 -6.22 -2.64
C GLU A 28 -6.97 -4.71 -2.41
N SER A 29 -6.84 -3.92 -3.47
CA SER A 29 -6.95 -2.45 -3.39
C SER A 29 -8.31 -1.97 -2.88
N ASP A 30 -9.40 -2.66 -3.26
CA ASP A 30 -10.75 -2.33 -2.78
C ASP A 30 -10.90 -2.65 -1.29
N ALA A 31 -10.41 -3.83 -0.86
CA ALA A 31 -10.42 -4.23 0.55
C ALA A 31 -9.59 -3.26 1.40
N LEU A 32 -8.42 -2.83 0.91
CA LEU A 32 -7.57 -1.88 1.60
C LEU A 32 -8.25 -0.50 1.72
N CYS A 33 -8.87 -0.01 0.64
CA CYS A 33 -9.61 1.25 0.67
C CYS A 33 -10.79 1.19 1.63
N ALA A 34 -11.56 0.11 1.62
CA ALA A 34 -12.67 -0.09 2.56
C ALA A 34 -12.18 -0.09 4.02
N PHE A 35 -11.07 -0.76 4.30
CA PHE A 35 -10.45 -0.78 5.61
C PHE A 35 -9.97 0.62 6.05
N LEU A 36 -9.31 1.36 5.17
CA LEU A 36 -8.85 2.72 5.44
C LEU A 36 -10.02 3.69 5.67
N ALA A 37 -11.08 3.55 4.89
CA ALA A 37 -12.31 4.33 5.09
C ALA A 37 -12.92 4.06 6.46
N GLY A 38 -12.95 2.80 6.91
CA GLY A 38 -13.35 2.42 8.27
C GLY A 38 -12.44 2.99 9.38
N GLN A 39 -11.22 3.39 9.03
CA GLN A 39 -10.29 4.09 9.94
C GLN A 39 -10.41 5.63 9.84
N GLY A 40 -11.45 6.15 9.19
CA GLY A 40 -11.70 7.57 9.06
C GLY A 40 -10.91 8.29 7.95
N VAL A 41 -10.32 7.54 7.02
CA VAL A 41 -9.65 8.13 5.84
C VAL A 41 -10.73 8.54 4.83
N PRO A 42 -10.79 9.83 4.43
CA PRO A 42 -11.80 10.29 3.46
C PRO A 42 -11.54 9.69 2.07
N GLY A 43 -12.60 9.37 1.34
CA GLY A 43 -12.52 8.80 0.00
C GLY A 43 -11.74 9.67 -1.00
N SER A 44 -11.78 10.99 -0.82
CA SER A 44 -11.01 11.95 -1.62
C SER A 44 -9.48 11.82 -1.45
N ALA A 45 -9.03 11.20 -0.35
CA ALA A 45 -7.61 10.93 -0.08
C ALA A 45 -7.18 9.52 -0.52
N LEU A 46 -8.09 8.72 -1.06
CA LEU A 46 -7.84 7.33 -1.46
C LEU A 46 -7.86 7.19 -2.98
N GLU A 47 -6.81 6.60 -3.52
CA GLU A 47 -6.70 6.17 -4.91
C GLU A 47 -6.39 4.67 -4.97
N ARG A 48 -6.84 3.99 -6.03
CA ARG A 48 -6.65 2.56 -6.23
C ARG A 48 -5.79 2.28 -7.46
N GLU A 49 -4.89 1.34 -7.31
CA GLU A 49 -4.25 0.65 -8.42
C GLU A 49 -4.72 -0.82 -8.36
N SER A 50 -5.52 -1.23 -9.33
CA SER A 50 -6.25 -2.51 -9.31
C SER A 50 -5.86 -3.48 -10.42
N SER A 51 -4.74 -3.25 -11.10
CA SER A 51 -4.27 -4.07 -12.24
C SER A 51 -3.11 -5.00 -11.87
N SER A 52 -2.43 -4.75 -10.75
CA SER A 52 -1.24 -5.49 -10.35
C SER A 52 -1.56 -6.85 -9.71
N HIS A 53 -0.70 -7.83 -9.99
CA HIS A 53 -0.77 -9.18 -9.43
C HIS A 53 0.51 -9.61 -8.70
N SER A 54 1.46 -8.71 -8.54
CA SER A 54 2.72 -8.93 -7.85
C SER A 54 3.29 -7.61 -7.32
N THR A 55 4.24 -7.67 -6.38
CA THR A 55 4.92 -6.48 -5.85
C THR A 55 5.63 -5.68 -6.96
N ARG A 56 6.24 -6.37 -7.93
CA ARG A 56 6.86 -5.71 -9.08
C ARG A 56 5.82 -4.96 -9.91
N GLN A 57 4.66 -5.55 -10.13
CA GLN A 57 3.57 -4.90 -10.85
C GLN A 57 2.95 -3.76 -10.03
N ASN A 58 2.83 -3.89 -8.71
CA ASN A 58 2.44 -2.77 -7.84
C ASN A 58 3.34 -1.56 -8.09
N ALA A 59 4.65 -1.76 -8.05
CA ALA A 59 5.63 -0.70 -8.30
C ALA A 59 5.52 -0.13 -9.73
N HIS A 60 5.38 -0.99 -10.73
CA HIS A 60 5.28 -0.60 -12.14
C HIS A 60 4.03 0.24 -12.41
N TYR A 61 2.85 -0.21 -11.99
CA TYR A 61 1.61 0.52 -12.22
C TYR A 61 1.49 1.77 -11.35
N ALA A 62 1.98 1.73 -10.12
CA ALA A 62 2.10 2.93 -9.30
C ALA A 62 2.99 3.99 -9.96
N ALA A 63 4.11 3.58 -10.58
CA ALA A 63 4.98 4.50 -11.30
C ALA A 63 4.27 5.17 -12.47
N LYS A 64 3.44 4.44 -13.21
CA LYS A 64 2.62 5.01 -14.30
C LYS A 64 1.63 6.07 -13.81
N LEU A 65 1.13 5.94 -12.59
CA LEU A 65 0.19 6.88 -12.00
C LEU A 65 0.88 8.09 -11.36
N LEU A 66 1.96 7.87 -10.62
CA LEU A 66 2.54 8.88 -9.73
C LEU A 66 3.71 9.65 -10.33
N LEU A 67 4.59 8.99 -11.12
CA LEU A 67 5.76 9.67 -11.68
C LEU A 67 5.40 10.80 -12.66
N PRO A 68 4.38 10.67 -13.54
CA PRO A 68 3.95 11.79 -14.38
C PRO A 68 3.44 13.01 -13.60
N ARG A 69 3.00 12.81 -12.34
CA ARG A 69 2.57 13.85 -11.41
C ARG A 69 3.75 14.46 -10.63
N GLY A 70 4.98 14.04 -10.89
CA GLY A 70 6.18 14.47 -10.15
C GLY A 70 6.32 13.83 -8.76
N GLN A 71 5.50 12.84 -8.44
CA GLN A 71 5.46 12.18 -7.13
C GLN A 71 6.47 11.04 -7.08
N ARG A 72 7.73 11.38 -6.92
CA ARG A 72 8.83 10.41 -6.88
C ARG A 72 9.19 9.96 -5.46
N ARG A 73 9.06 10.85 -4.49
CA ARG A 73 9.31 10.54 -3.06
C ARG A 73 8.03 10.06 -2.41
N ILE A 74 8.05 8.85 -1.87
CA ILE A 74 6.90 8.18 -1.30
C ILE A 74 7.22 7.58 0.08
N TRP A 75 6.21 7.50 0.92
CA TRP A 75 6.21 6.59 2.06
C TRP A 75 5.66 5.24 1.60
N LEU A 76 6.47 4.19 1.72
CA LEU A 76 6.03 2.84 1.38
C LEU A 76 5.57 2.11 2.64
N VAL A 77 4.30 1.74 2.66
CA VAL A 77 3.68 1.00 3.76
C VAL A 77 3.41 -0.42 3.32
N THR A 78 4.05 -1.37 3.96
CA THR A 78 3.81 -2.80 3.80
C THR A 78 4.23 -3.53 5.07
N CYS A 79 4.02 -4.85 5.13
CA CYS A 79 4.48 -5.66 6.25
C CYS A 79 6.00 -5.57 6.42
N ASP A 80 6.45 -5.57 7.67
CA ASP A 80 7.87 -5.48 8.02
C ASP A 80 8.73 -6.55 7.33
N TRP A 81 8.27 -7.80 7.31
CA TRP A 81 8.96 -8.92 6.64
C TRP A 81 9.00 -8.79 5.10
N HIS A 82 8.06 -8.06 4.52
CA HIS A 82 7.96 -7.83 3.06
C HIS A 82 8.71 -6.57 2.60
N MET A 83 8.99 -5.66 3.51
CA MET A 83 9.58 -4.35 3.22
C MET A 83 10.87 -4.41 2.38
N PRO A 84 11.85 -5.29 2.64
CA PRO A 84 13.08 -5.32 1.83
C PRO A 84 12.83 -5.61 0.36
N ARG A 85 11.87 -6.49 0.06
CA ARG A 85 11.49 -6.81 -1.33
C ARG A 85 10.74 -5.64 -1.97
N ALA A 86 9.81 -5.05 -1.24
CA ALA A 86 9.03 -3.92 -1.73
C ALA A 86 9.93 -2.73 -2.08
N LEU A 87 10.86 -2.35 -1.19
CA LEU A 87 11.81 -1.26 -1.44
C LEU A 87 12.55 -1.45 -2.76
N ARG A 88 13.13 -2.63 -2.98
CA ARG A 88 13.86 -2.92 -4.24
C ARG A 88 12.97 -2.79 -5.48
N CYS A 89 11.72 -3.24 -5.41
CA CYS A 89 10.79 -3.12 -6.53
C CYS A 89 10.44 -1.66 -6.83
N PHE A 90 10.17 -0.86 -5.80
CA PHE A 90 9.78 0.53 -5.97
C PHE A 90 10.96 1.44 -6.36
N GLU A 91 12.15 1.19 -5.83
CA GLU A 91 13.39 1.84 -6.30
C GLU A 91 13.66 1.54 -7.76
N GLY A 92 13.55 0.26 -8.16
CA GLY A 92 13.70 -0.17 -9.54
C GLY A 92 12.66 0.42 -10.50
N ALA A 93 11.50 0.83 -10.02
CA ALA A 93 10.47 1.51 -10.79
C ALA A 93 10.67 3.04 -10.88
N GLY A 94 11.67 3.61 -10.22
CA GLY A 94 12.04 5.02 -10.29
C GLY A 94 11.58 5.88 -9.11
N PHE A 95 11.07 5.27 -8.05
CA PHE A 95 10.73 5.96 -6.81
C PHE A 95 11.92 6.15 -5.88
N GLN A 96 11.77 7.04 -4.92
CA GLN A 96 12.60 7.20 -3.74
C GLN A 96 11.74 6.84 -2.51
N PRO A 97 11.59 5.54 -2.22
CA PRO A 97 10.72 5.09 -1.16
C PRO A 97 11.39 5.23 0.20
N GLU A 98 10.63 5.74 1.17
CA GLU A 98 10.98 5.67 2.57
C GLU A 98 10.11 4.64 3.27
N PRO A 99 10.70 3.69 4.00
CA PRO A 99 9.96 2.63 4.64
C PRO A 99 9.10 3.13 5.81
N LEU A 100 7.85 2.73 5.81
CA LEU A 100 6.94 2.92 6.94
C LEU A 100 6.32 1.56 7.30
N PRO A 101 7.09 0.65 7.94
CA PRO A 101 6.68 -0.73 8.13
C PRO A 101 5.45 -0.85 9.03
N ALA A 102 4.51 -1.68 8.61
CA ALA A 102 3.39 -2.13 9.42
C ALA A 102 3.76 -3.45 10.10
N ARG A 103 3.49 -3.56 11.40
CA ARG A 103 3.60 -4.84 12.09
C ARG A 103 2.48 -5.74 11.63
N CYS A 104 2.85 -6.87 11.04
CA CYS A 104 1.91 -7.92 10.65
C CYS A 104 2.10 -9.11 11.57
N PRO A 105 1.02 -9.75 12.03
CA PRO A 105 1.15 -10.96 12.82
C PRO A 105 1.86 -12.04 11.99
N PRO A 106 2.68 -12.90 12.62
CA PRO A 106 3.29 -14.03 11.93
C PRO A 106 2.21 -14.94 11.34
N ILE A 107 2.50 -15.56 10.20
CA ILE A 107 1.59 -16.51 9.55
C ILE A 107 1.41 -17.72 10.46
N PRO A 108 0.21 -18.03 10.95
CA PRO A 108 -0.01 -19.25 11.70
C PRO A 108 0.19 -20.46 10.76
N LEU A 109 1.09 -21.35 11.13
CA LEU A 109 1.24 -22.66 10.50
C LEU A 109 0.11 -23.56 10.99
N GLY A 110 -1.02 -23.68 10.25
CA GLY A 110 -2.12 -24.52 10.64
C GLY A 110 -3.30 -24.54 9.66
N LYS A 111 -4.34 -25.30 10.01
CA LYS A 111 -5.53 -25.55 9.16
C LYS A 111 -6.35 -24.31 8.78
N ASP A 112 -6.08 -23.17 9.39
CA ASP A 112 -6.67 -21.85 9.06
C ASP A 112 -5.89 -21.05 8.04
N LEU A 113 -5.01 -21.72 7.26
CA LEU A 113 -4.15 -21.08 6.26
C LEU A 113 -4.93 -20.21 5.27
N LEU A 114 -6.14 -20.63 4.87
CA LEU A 114 -6.99 -19.87 3.95
C LEU A 114 -7.62 -18.64 4.60
N ARG A 115 -8.01 -18.70 5.86
CA ARG A 115 -8.56 -17.57 6.60
C ARG A 115 -7.46 -16.58 6.97
N SER A 116 -6.34 -17.09 7.45
CA SER A 116 -5.14 -16.28 7.73
C SER A 116 -4.54 -15.67 6.47
N ALA A 117 -4.54 -16.38 5.34
CA ALA A 117 -4.11 -15.83 4.06
C ALA A 117 -5.03 -14.69 3.59
N ARG A 118 -6.34 -14.74 3.88
CA ARG A 118 -7.28 -13.64 3.60
C ARG A 118 -7.05 -12.43 4.50
N GLU A 119 -6.86 -12.65 5.80
CA GLU A 119 -6.57 -11.59 6.76
C GLU A 119 -5.19 -10.97 6.53
N GLN A 120 -4.21 -11.76 6.10
CA GLN A 120 -2.85 -11.30 5.80
C GLN A 120 -2.70 -10.73 4.40
N ALA A 121 -3.46 -11.22 3.40
CA ALA A 121 -3.58 -10.52 2.13
C ALA A 121 -4.09 -9.08 2.37
N CYS A 122 -5.06 -8.90 3.25
CA CYS A 122 -5.53 -7.57 3.67
C CYS A 122 -4.48 -6.73 4.43
N LEU A 123 -3.40 -7.33 4.95
CA LEU A 123 -2.35 -6.64 5.72
C LEU A 123 -1.04 -6.47 4.92
N ALA A 124 -0.85 -7.21 3.83
CA ALA A 124 0.36 -7.22 3.00
C ALA A 124 0.29 -6.26 1.82
N PHE A 125 -0.61 -5.28 1.85
CA PHE A 125 -0.80 -4.36 0.75
C PHE A 125 0.23 -3.24 0.78
N ASP A 126 0.78 -2.96 -0.39
CA ASP A 126 1.62 -1.81 -0.59
C ASP A 126 0.72 -0.56 -0.64
N ALA A 127 0.77 0.24 0.39
CA ALA A 127 0.16 1.56 0.39
C ALA A 127 1.26 2.60 0.17
N LEU A 128 1.07 3.41 -0.86
CA LEU A 128 1.97 4.48 -1.23
C LEU A 128 1.40 5.80 -0.73
N LEU A 129 2.17 6.48 0.08
CA LEU A 129 1.82 7.77 0.61
C LEU A 129 2.66 8.81 -0.11
N THR A 130 2.01 9.70 -0.84
CA THR A 130 2.72 10.79 -1.48
C THR A 130 3.15 11.81 -0.44
N ARG A 131 4.43 12.16 -0.44
CA ARG A 131 4.92 13.29 0.35
C ARG A 131 4.35 14.56 -0.23
N GLY A 132 3.57 15.28 0.55
CA GLY A 132 3.13 16.61 0.21
C GLY A 132 4.34 17.48 -0.14
N PHE A 133 4.30 18.17 -1.27
CA PHE A 133 5.23 19.24 -1.57
C PHE A 133 5.08 20.27 -0.46
N SER A 134 6.04 20.35 0.44
CA SER A 134 6.30 21.60 1.15
C SER A 134 6.86 22.53 0.06
N LYS A 135 6.01 23.44 -0.43
CA LYS A 135 6.52 24.59 -1.15
C LYS A 135 7.41 25.35 -0.19
N VAL A 136 8.68 25.22 -0.38
CA VAL A 136 9.60 26.25 0.08
C VAL A 136 9.47 27.42 -0.84
#